data_06dce8bd0a15f19f187ef88cf9a49a27
#
_entry.id   06dce8bd0a15f19f187ef88cf9a49a27
#
_cell.length_a   1.000
_cell.length_b   1.000
_cell.length_c   1.000
_cell.angle_alpha   90.00
_cell.angle_beta   90.00
_cell.angle_gamma   90.00
#
_symmetry.space_group_name_H-M   'P 1'
#
loop_
_entity.id
_entity.type
_entity.pdbx_description
1 polymer ?
#
loop_
_entity_poly.entity_id
_entity_poly.type
_entity_poly.pdbx_seq_one_letter_code
_entity_poly.pdbx_strand_id
1 'polypeptide(L)'
;NLKPTSETTVDLGFSGYLGQGHYPQSSTSSLYAACMDVNPVIYPLLLPNGTVSGINSQQKFNPYGLLARGGYYDEFSSQLNSNIRVKQDLDFWKWSKGLSASAMVAFDTYNSRKRKYNRNEPMYTFAGKTDENGIWIEDTLFDEETGDYLYSVLKEADGSLSLQTPEQWSSRTVYTEASLNYDRSFGAHRVGGLLLYN
;
A
#
# COMPACT_ATOMS: atom_id res chain seq x y z
N ASN A 1 6.41 -32.04 7.54
CA ASN A 1 5.81 -33.36 7.78
C ASN A 1 6.51 -34.06 8.93
N LEU A 2 5.82 -34.29 10.01
CA LEU A 2 6.28 -35.06 11.16
C LEU A 2 5.48 -36.37 11.22
N LYS A 3 6.15 -37.48 11.51
CA LYS A 3 5.52 -38.79 11.70
C LYS A 3 5.81 -39.28 13.11
N PRO A 4 5.02 -38.89 14.11
CA PRO A 4 5.22 -39.33 15.49
C PRO A 4 5.06 -40.85 15.65
N THR A 5 4.20 -41.45 14.82
CA THR A 5 4.02 -42.90 14.72
C THR A 5 3.91 -43.32 13.24
N SER A 6 3.90 -44.62 12.94
CA SER A 6 3.67 -45.13 11.59
C SER A 6 2.30 -44.75 11.02
N GLU A 7 1.34 -44.45 11.90
CA GLU A 7 -0.09 -44.27 11.56
C GLU A 7 -0.54 -42.80 11.73
N THR A 8 0.32 -41.95 12.37
CA THR A 8 0.02 -40.55 12.62
C THR A 8 0.93 -39.67 11.79
N THR A 9 0.35 -38.73 11.02
CA THR A 9 1.08 -37.70 10.29
C THR A 9 0.63 -36.31 10.76
N VAL A 10 1.58 -35.46 11.05
CA VAL A 10 1.34 -34.05 11.41
C VAL A 10 2.00 -33.17 10.38
N ASP A 11 1.21 -32.35 9.71
CA ASP A 11 1.65 -31.35 8.74
C ASP A 11 1.55 -29.98 9.37
N LEU A 12 2.67 -29.26 9.35
CA LEU A 12 2.74 -27.86 9.78
C LEU A 12 3.10 -27.00 8.56
N GLY A 13 2.30 -26.01 8.30
CA GLY A 13 2.56 -25.04 7.24
C GLY A 13 2.62 -23.63 7.80
N PHE A 14 3.64 -22.87 7.40
CA PHE A 14 3.78 -21.45 7.68
C PHE A 14 4.17 -20.74 6.40
N SER A 15 3.48 -19.68 6.07
CA SER A 15 3.83 -18.79 4.97
C SER A 15 3.42 -17.36 5.32
N GLY A 16 4.13 -16.40 4.77
CA GLY A 16 3.78 -15.01 5.00
C GLY A 16 4.73 -14.07 4.30
N TYR A 17 4.40 -12.78 4.37
CA TYR A 17 5.26 -11.72 3.89
C TYR A 17 5.17 -10.50 4.80
N LEU A 18 6.22 -9.69 4.75
CA LEU A 18 6.28 -8.36 5.31
C LEU A 18 6.51 -7.39 4.15
N GLY A 19 5.66 -6.39 4.04
CA GLY A 19 5.77 -5.33 3.06
C GLY A 19 6.00 -3.99 3.77
N GLN A 20 6.93 -3.21 3.24
CA GLN A 20 7.16 -1.84 3.66
C GLN A 20 7.29 -0.95 2.43
N GLY A 21 6.57 0.16 2.41
CA GLY A 21 6.60 1.12 1.32
C GLY A 21 6.62 2.54 1.85
N HIS A 22 7.27 3.42 1.09
CA HIS A 22 7.30 4.86 1.30
C HIS A 22 6.83 5.54 0.02
N TYR A 23 5.79 6.32 0.10
CA TYR A 23 5.11 6.87 -1.06
C TYR A 23 4.84 8.36 -0.88
N PRO A 24 4.80 9.15 -1.98
CA PRO A 24 4.31 10.52 -1.92
C PRO A 24 2.84 10.53 -1.48
N GLN A 25 2.45 11.57 -0.76
CA GLN A 25 1.09 11.69 -0.23
C GLN A 25 0.05 11.88 -1.35
N SER A 26 0.45 12.53 -2.45
CA SER A 26 -0.41 12.73 -3.61
C SER A 26 -0.60 11.45 -4.42
N SER A 27 -1.83 11.21 -4.88
CA SER A 27 -2.12 10.04 -5.72
C SER A 27 -1.44 10.15 -7.10
N THR A 28 -1.17 9.00 -7.72
CA THR A 28 -0.60 8.95 -9.08
C THR A 28 -1.46 9.70 -10.09
N SER A 29 -2.78 9.61 -9.98
CA SER A 29 -3.71 10.33 -10.86
C SER A 29 -3.63 11.85 -10.68
N SER A 30 -3.51 12.33 -9.44
CA SER A 30 -3.34 13.76 -9.15
C SER A 30 -1.99 14.29 -9.66
N LEU A 31 -0.93 13.52 -9.51
CA LEU A 31 0.39 13.86 -10.06
C LEU A 31 0.37 13.92 -11.58
N TYR A 32 -0.24 12.92 -12.22
CA TYR A 32 -0.38 12.89 -13.68
C TYR A 32 -1.20 14.09 -14.19
N ALA A 33 -2.34 14.37 -13.56
CA ALA A 33 -3.17 15.53 -13.92
C ALA A 33 -2.38 16.84 -13.78
N ALA A 34 -1.63 17.01 -12.69
CA ALA A 34 -0.77 18.18 -12.50
C ALA A 34 0.30 18.32 -13.59
N CYS A 35 0.92 17.21 -14.02
CA CYS A 35 1.90 17.23 -15.11
C CYS A 35 1.28 17.61 -16.45
N MET A 36 0.03 17.22 -16.70
CA MET A 36 -0.66 17.55 -17.96
C MET A 36 -1.25 18.97 -17.97
N ASP A 37 -1.60 19.49 -16.80
CA ASP A 37 -2.23 20.79 -16.66
C ASP A 37 -1.26 21.97 -16.63
N VAL A 38 -0.02 21.71 -16.24
CA VAL A 38 1.00 22.76 -16.06
C VAL A 38 1.87 22.89 -17.31
N ASN A 39 1.89 24.09 -17.90
CA ASN A 39 2.82 24.39 -18.99
C ASN A 39 4.21 24.74 -18.43
N PRO A 40 5.24 23.92 -18.66
CA PRO A 40 6.56 24.11 -18.07
C PRO A 40 7.31 25.35 -18.55
N VAL A 41 6.88 25.94 -19.68
CA VAL A 41 7.46 27.18 -20.22
C VAL A 41 7.02 28.40 -19.42
N ILE A 42 5.75 28.41 -19.01
CA ILE A 42 5.15 29.52 -18.25
C ILE A 42 5.40 29.35 -16.74
N TYR A 43 5.43 28.09 -16.28
CA TYR A 43 5.53 27.73 -14.87
C TYR A 43 6.69 26.78 -14.62
N PRO A 44 7.88 27.29 -14.28
CA PRO A 44 8.99 26.45 -13.92
C PRO A 44 8.68 25.63 -12.66
N LEU A 45 9.29 24.48 -12.51
CA LEU A 45 9.11 23.63 -11.31
C LEU A 45 9.56 24.35 -10.04
N LEU A 46 10.66 25.07 -10.12
CA LEU A 46 11.20 25.92 -9.08
C LEU A 46 11.51 27.30 -9.65
N LEU A 47 11.30 28.32 -8.86
CA LEU A 47 11.76 29.67 -9.11
C LEU A 47 13.29 29.77 -8.88
N PRO A 48 13.98 30.77 -9.41
CA PRO A 48 15.43 30.95 -9.24
C PRO A 48 15.91 30.92 -7.78
N ASN A 49 15.09 31.33 -6.83
CA ASN A 49 15.37 31.27 -5.39
C ASN A 49 15.12 29.88 -4.78
N GLY A 50 14.77 28.85 -5.57
CA GLY A 50 14.52 27.48 -5.11
C GLY A 50 13.14 27.26 -4.48
N THR A 51 12.24 28.24 -4.51
CA THR A 51 10.86 28.09 -4.04
C THR A 51 9.98 27.46 -5.11
N VAL A 52 8.88 26.81 -4.68
CA VAL A 52 7.93 26.16 -5.57
C VAL A 52 7.09 27.21 -6.29
N SER A 53 7.07 27.15 -7.62
CA SER A 53 6.24 28.04 -8.41
C SER A 53 4.76 27.63 -8.37
N GLY A 54 3.86 28.60 -8.49
CA GLY A 54 2.42 28.39 -8.54
C GLY A 54 1.75 29.30 -9.57
N ILE A 55 0.46 29.06 -9.80
CA ILE A 55 -0.38 29.81 -10.72
C ILE A 55 -1.55 30.42 -9.99
N ASN A 56 -1.77 31.70 -10.16
CA ASN A 56 -2.80 32.44 -9.44
C ASN A 56 -4.25 32.09 -9.88
N SER A 57 -4.46 31.69 -11.13
CA SER A 57 -5.82 31.66 -11.70
C SER A 57 -6.63 30.38 -11.50
N GLN A 58 -6.03 29.26 -11.06
CA GLN A 58 -6.75 27.98 -11.04
C GLN A 58 -6.39 27.02 -9.90
N GLN A 59 -5.71 27.43 -8.85
CA GLN A 59 -5.24 26.53 -7.75
C GLN A 59 -4.53 25.26 -8.28
N LYS A 60 -3.90 25.35 -9.45
CA LYS A 60 -3.17 24.22 -10.05
C LYS A 60 -1.91 23.98 -9.24
N PHE A 61 -1.74 22.75 -8.85
CA PHE A 61 -0.61 22.35 -8.04
C PHE A 61 0.61 22.09 -8.93
N ASN A 62 1.74 22.64 -8.53
CA ASN A 62 3.02 22.32 -9.15
C ASN A 62 3.32 20.81 -8.94
N PRO A 63 3.59 20.03 -10.01
CA PRO A 63 3.88 18.60 -9.90
C PRO A 63 5.05 18.28 -8.97
N TYR A 64 6.08 19.09 -8.99
CA TYR A 64 7.24 18.96 -8.09
C TYR A 64 6.84 19.19 -6.62
N GLY A 65 6.04 20.23 -6.37
CA GLY A 65 5.51 20.50 -5.03
C GLY A 65 4.67 19.34 -4.49
N LEU A 66 3.83 18.75 -5.34
CA LEU A 66 3.03 17.56 -4.96
C LEU A 66 3.89 16.32 -4.71
N LEU A 67 4.91 16.08 -5.54
CA LEU A 67 5.72 14.87 -5.47
C LEU A 67 6.76 14.94 -4.34
N ALA A 68 7.53 16.04 -4.31
CA ALA A 68 8.71 16.14 -3.47
C ALA A 68 8.46 16.89 -2.16
N ARG A 69 7.42 17.74 -2.11
CA ARG A 69 7.17 18.63 -0.97
C ARG A 69 5.76 18.57 -0.39
N GLY A 70 4.86 17.76 -0.95
CA GLY A 70 3.47 17.63 -0.52
C GLY A 70 3.25 16.72 0.70
N GLY A 71 4.32 16.12 1.23
CA GLY A 71 4.26 15.11 2.27
C GLY A 71 4.38 13.68 1.72
N TYR A 72 4.27 12.70 2.60
CA TYR A 72 4.45 11.29 2.27
C TYR A 72 3.59 10.39 3.17
N TYR A 73 3.48 9.14 2.82
CA TYR A 73 2.99 8.12 3.74
C TYR A 73 3.87 6.88 3.74
N ASP A 74 4.01 6.32 4.94
CA ASP A 74 4.64 5.03 5.18
C ASP A 74 3.56 3.97 5.30
N GLU A 75 3.68 2.90 4.54
CA GLU A 75 2.81 1.74 4.61
C GLU A 75 3.60 0.53 5.08
N PHE A 76 3.08 -0.12 6.10
CA PHE A 76 3.57 -1.41 6.57
C PHE A 76 2.43 -2.42 6.44
N SER A 77 2.69 -3.55 5.81
CA SER A 77 1.76 -4.66 5.71
C SER A 77 2.43 -5.96 6.13
N SER A 78 1.70 -6.80 6.80
CA SER A 78 2.14 -8.15 7.17
C SER A 78 1.01 -9.14 6.97
N GLN A 79 1.34 -10.28 6.40
CA GLN A 79 0.44 -11.42 6.29
C GLN A 79 1.15 -12.65 6.83
N LEU A 80 0.44 -13.40 7.65
CA LEU A 80 0.88 -14.68 8.14
C LEU A 80 -0.27 -15.68 7.94
N ASN A 81 0.03 -16.76 7.23
CA ASN A 81 -0.84 -17.90 7.07
C ASN A 81 -0.18 -19.09 7.76
N SER A 82 -0.92 -19.78 8.61
CA SER A 82 -0.45 -20.96 9.30
C SER A 82 -1.50 -22.04 9.30
N ASN A 83 -1.09 -23.27 9.16
CA ASN A 83 -1.99 -24.41 9.28
C ASN A 83 -1.32 -25.58 10.01
N ILE A 84 -2.15 -26.30 10.71
CA ILE A 84 -1.79 -27.57 11.34
C ILE A 84 -2.81 -28.59 10.89
N ARG A 85 -2.34 -29.67 10.29
CA ARG A 85 -3.15 -30.82 9.92
C ARG A 85 -2.62 -32.05 10.64
N VAL A 86 -3.50 -32.76 11.29
CA VAL A 86 -3.21 -34.08 11.89
C VAL A 86 -4.01 -35.11 11.13
N LYS A 87 -3.36 -36.12 10.62
CA LYS A 87 -3.96 -37.27 9.97
C LYS A 87 -3.63 -38.51 10.79
N GLN A 88 -4.64 -39.32 11.08
CA GLN A 88 -4.54 -40.61 11.79
C GLN A 88 -5.12 -41.70 10.92
N ASP A 89 -4.31 -42.68 10.60
CA ASP A 89 -4.80 -43.92 9.99
C ASP A 89 -5.40 -44.82 11.10
N LEU A 90 -6.63 -45.31 10.86
CA LEU A 90 -7.43 -46.03 11.85
C LEU A 90 -7.46 -47.56 11.58
N ASP A 91 -6.38 -48.08 11.03
CA ASP A 91 -6.25 -49.48 10.62
C ASP A 91 -6.13 -50.50 11.81
N PHE A 92 -6.62 -50.11 13.00
CA PHE A 92 -6.46 -50.89 14.22
C PHE A 92 -7.26 -52.20 14.21
N TRP A 93 -8.35 -52.25 13.46
CA TRP A 93 -9.23 -53.41 13.39
C TRP A 93 -9.44 -53.91 11.95
N LYS A 94 -9.80 -55.13 11.78
CA LYS A 94 -10.06 -55.70 10.44
C LYS A 94 -11.16 -54.97 9.67
N TRP A 95 -12.15 -54.40 10.37
CA TRP A 95 -13.26 -53.67 9.74
C TRP A 95 -12.90 -52.23 9.42
N SER A 96 -11.95 -51.60 10.12
CA SER A 96 -11.56 -50.23 9.91
C SER A 96 -10.38 -50.07 8.91
N LYS A 97 -9.94 -51.19 8.30
CA LYS A 97 -8.89 -51.12 7.28
C LYS A 97 -9.28 -50.20 6.13
N GLY A 98 -8.38 -49.23 5.80
CA GLY A 98 -8.59 -48.24 4.77
C GLY A 98 -9.34 -46.99 5.29
N LEU A 99 -9.60 -46.91 6.60
CA LEU A 99 -10.20 -45.72 7.22
C LEU A 99 -9.12 -44.79 7.77
N SER A 100 -9.20 -43.50 7.45
CA SER A 100 -8.35 -42.48 8.04
C SER A 100 -9.17 -41.26 8.43
N ALA A 101 -8.81 -40.65 9.56
CA ALA A 101 -9.38 -39.40 10.03
C ALA A 101 -8.34 -38.28 9.92
N SER A 102 -8.76 -37.08 9.53
CA SER A 102 -7.91 -35.91 9.63
C SER A 102 -8.64 -34.71 10.19
N ALA A 103 -7.89 -33.89 10.92
CA ALA A 103 -8.35 -32.60 11.40
C ALA A 103 -7.33 -31.53 11.02
N MET A 104 -7.81 -30.38 10.59
CA MET A 104 -6.99 -29.24 10.22
C MET A 104 -7.52 -27.96 10.87
N VAL A 105 -6.61 -27.15 11.38
CA VAL A 105 -6.87 -25.79 11.81
C VAL A 105 -5.93 -24.88 11.02
N ALA A 106 -6.48 -23.88 10.37
CA ALA A 106 -5.73 -22.82 9.72
C ALA A 106 -6.02 -21.47 10.39
N PHE A 107 -4.99 -20.67 10.52
CA PHE A 107 -5.06 -19.33 11.08
C PHE A 107 -4.35 -18.37 10.15
N ASP A 108 -5.13 -17.43 9.60
CA ASP A 108 -4.65 -16.41 8.71
C ASP A 108 -4.80 -15.04 9.38
N THR A 109 -3.76 -14.25 9.33
CA THR A 109 -3.82 -12.87 9.81
C THR A 109 -3.20 -11.93 8.80
N TYR A 110 -3.85 -10.80 8.59
CA TYR A 110 -3.36 -9.69 7.79
C TYR A 110 -3.43 -8.43 8.62
N ASN A 111 -2.35 -7.65 8.61
CA ASN A 111 -2.30 -6.34 9.25
C ASN A 111 -1.74 -5.34 8.25
N SER A 112 -2.37 -4.17 8.18
CA SER A 112 -1.90 -3.02 7.42
C SER A 112 -1.95 -1.78 8.30
N ARG A 113 -0.90 -0.98 8.22
CA ARG A 113 -0.79 0.29 8.93
C ARG A 113 -0.22 1.35 8.00
N LYS A 114 -0.93 2.48 7.90
CA LYS A 114 -0.48 3.65 7.14
C LYS A 114 -0.28 4.83 8.08
N ARG A 115 0.86 5.50 7.95
CA ARG A 115 1.16 6.77 8.61
C ARG A 115 1.29 7.82 7.54
N LYS A 116 0.40 8.80 7.52
CA LYS A 116 0.37 9.87 6.54
C LYS A 116 0.90 11.16 7.16
N TYR A 117 1.83 11.79 6.48
CA TYR A 117 2.38 13.08 6.83
C TYR A 117 2.03 14.06 5.72
N ASN A 118 1.17 15.01 6.04
CA ASN A 118 0.81 16.07 5.12
C ASN A 118 1.76 17.25 5.33
N ARG A 119 2.16 17.85 4.23
CA ARG A 119 2.89 19.10 4.24
C ARG A 119 2.17 20.10 3.33
N ASN A 120 1.88 21.27 3.89
CA ASN A 120 1.43 22.40 3.12
C ASN A 120 2.65 23.18 2.64
N GLU A 121 2.98 23.03 1.36
CA GLU A 121 4.08 23.78 0.76
C GLU A 121 3.57 25.16 0.34
N PRO A 122 4.29 26.24 0.71
CA PRO A 122 4.00 27.56 0.18
C PRO A 122 4.33 27.62 -1.31
N MET A 123 3.54 28.38 -2.06
CA MET A 123 3.75 28.58 -3.50
C MET A 123 3.94 30.06 -3.79
N TYR A 124 4.85 30.32 -4.75
CA TYR A 124 5.24 31.66 -5.11
C TYR A 124 5.10 31.88 -6.62
N THR A 125 4.98 33.13 -7.02
CA THR A 125 5.06 33.55 -8.42
C THR A 125 5.95 34.77 -8.53
N PHE A 126 6.33 35.15 -9.73
CA PHE A 126 6.97 36.44 -9.98
C PHE A 126 6.00 37.58 -9.64
N ALA A 127 6.50 38.62 -9.01
CA ALA A 127 5.71 39.79 -8.61
C ALA A 127 5.54 40.82 -9.72
N GLY A 128 6.15 40.57 -10.89
CA GLY A 128 6.09 41.48 -12.05
C GLY A 128 4.70 41.64 -12.65
N LYS A 129 4.60 42.48 -13.66
CA LYS A 129 3.40 42.73 -14.45
C LYS A 129 3.42 41.90 -15.73
N THR A 130 2.25 41.53 -16.22
CA THR A 130 2.08 40.88 -17.53
C THR A 130 1.47 41.87 -18.53
N ASP A 131 1.79 41.68 -19.82
CA ASP A 131 1.14 42.39 -20.92
C ASP A 131 -0.30 41.87 -21.18
N GLU A 132 -0.94 42.40 -22.19
CA GLU A 132 -2.30 42.02 -22.63
C GLU A 132 -2.43 40.54 -23.03
N ASN A 133 -1.31 39.91 -23.40
CA ASN A 133 -1.24 38.52 -23.80
C ASN A 133 -0.83 37.59 -22.64
N GLY A 134 -0.63 38.12 -21.44
CA GLY A 134 -0.21 37.37 -20.27
C GLY A 134 1.30 37.05 -20.21
N ILE A 135 2.11 37.76 -21.04
CA ILE A 135 3.57 37.62 -21.05
C ILE A 135 4.19 38.58 -20.05
N TRP A 136 5.15 38.11 -19.25
CA TRP A 136 5.85 38.93 -18.28
C TRP A 136 6.61 40.10 -18.94
N ILE A 137 6.42 41.28 -18.39
CA ILE A 137 7.20 42.48 -18.79
C ILE A 137 8.50 42.41 -17.98
N GLU A 138 9.63 42.17 -18.68
CA GLU A 138 10.92 41.85 -18.06
C GLU A 138 11.39 42.90 -17.06
N ASP A 139 11.30 44.17 -17.38
CA ASP A 139 11.72 45.28 -16.50
C ASP A 139 10.95 45.34 -15.17
N THR A 140 9.78 44.66 -15.07
CA THR A 140 8.99 44.65 -13.84
C THR A 140 9.27 43.45 -12.94
N LEU A 141 10.11 42.51 -13.40
CA LEU A 141 10.43 41.27 -12.69
C LEU A 141 11.54 41.44 -11.65
N PHE A 142 12.29 42.52 -11.73
CA PHE A 142 13.50 42.73 -10.94
C PHE A 142 13.30 43.89 -9.94
N ASP A 143 14.01 43.78 -8.84
CA ASP A 143 14.23 44.86 -7.93
C ASP A 143 15.29 45.81 -8.50
N GLU A 144 14.99 47.10 -8.62
CA GLU A 144 15.88 48.10 -9.22
C GLU A 144 17.20 48.31 -8.45
N GLU A 145 17.16 48.05 -7.11
CA GLU A 145 18.32 48.26 -6.23
C GLU A 145 19.22 47.04 -6.15
N THR A 146 18.63 45.83 -6.09
CA THR A 146 19.38 44.56 -5.90
C THR A 146 19.62 43.80 -7.18
N GLY A 147 18.81 44.01 -8.22
CA GLY A 147 18.81 43.23 -9.43
C GLY A 147 18.26 41.80 -9.26
N ASP A 148 17.71 41.48 -8.11
CA ASP A 148 17.12 40.18 -7.84
C ASP A 148 15.66 40.12 -8.34
N TYR A 149 15.19 38.88 -8.63
CA TYR A 149 13.78 38.67 -8.99
C TYR A 149 12.85 39.00 -7.82
N LEU A 150 11.75 39.67 -8.14
CA LEU A 150 10.67 39.95 -7.20
C LEU A 150 9.69 38.78 -7.17
N TYR A 151 9.32 38.32 -5.98
CA TYR A 151 8.39 37.22 -5.76
C TYR A 151 7.20 37.64 -4.93
N SER A 152 6.03 37.12 -5.27
CA SER A 152 4.82 37.24 -4.45
C SER A 152 4.34 35.86 -3.98
N VAL A 153 3.76 35.81 -2.78
CA VAL A 153 3.18 34.61 -2.21
C VAL A 153 1.82 34.37 -2.82
N LEU A 154 1.62 33.23 -3.46
CA LEU A 154 0.31 32.78 -3.98
C LEU A 154 -0.47 31.96 -2.97
N LYS A 155 0.25 31.14 -2.22
CA LYS A 155 -0.31 30.31 -1.17
C LYS A 155 0.57 30.43 0.06
N GLU A 156 0.03 30.99 1.10
CA GLU A 156 0.68 31.00 2.39
C GLU A 156 0.61 29.61 3.02
N ALA A 157 1.73 29.12 3.51
CA ALA A 157 1.84 27.89 4.27
C ALA A 157 3.15 27.93 5.08
N ASP A 158 3.16 27.22 6.20
CA ASP A 158 4.30 27.18 7.10
C ASP A 158 5.35 26.13 6.69
N GLY A 159 5.06 25.31 5.68
CA GLY A 159 5.94 24.23 5.23
C GLY A 159 6.11 23.10 6.24
N SER A 160 5.35 23.10 7.34
CA SER A 160 5.46 22.09 8.40
C SER A 160 4.83 20.77 7.98
N LEU A 161 5.40 19.65 8.50
CA LEU A 161 4.84 18.31 8.37
C LEU A 161 3.86 18.07 9.51
N SER A 162 2.62 17.71 9.17
CA SER A 162 1.60 17.32 10.14
C SER A 162 1.28 15.84 10.01
N LEU A 163 1.37 15.09 11.12
CA LEU A 163 0.94 13.69 11.17
C LEU A 163 -0.59 13.63 11.17
N GLN A 164 -1.14 12.93 10.20
CA GLN A 164 -2.56 12.59 10.16
C GLN A 164 -2.85 11.38 11.06
N THR A 165 -4.11 11.21 11.44
CA THR A 165 -4.53 10.02 12.21
C THR A 165 -4.09 8.76 11.47
N PRO A 166 -3.30 7.88 12.11
CA PRO A 166 -2.84 6.65 11.46
C PRO A 166 -4.01 5.75 11.09
N GLU A 167 -4.00 5.25 9.86
CA GLU A 167 -4.95 4.23 9.43
C GLU A 167 -4.38 2.86 9.79
N GLN A 168 -5.19 2.05 10.44
CA GLN A 168 -4.83 0.68 10.77
C GLN A 168 -6.00 -0.24 10.43
N TRP A 169 -5.70 -1.32 9.74
CA TRP A 169 -6.64 -2.36 9.43
C TRP A 169 -6.04 -3.72 9.76
N SER A 170 -6.83 -4.59 10.36
CA SER A 170 -6.42 -5.97 10.66
C SER A 170 -7.58 -6.93 10.40
N SER A 171 -7.24 -8.08 9.86
CA SER A 171 -8.17 -9.19 9.63
C SER A 171 -7.57 -10.47 10.21
N ARG A 172 -8.42 -11.30 10.79
CA ARG A 172 -8.06 -12.63 11.29
C ARG A 172 -9.12 -13.60 10.85
N THR A 173 -8.69 -14.71 10.31
CA THR A 173 -9.57 -15.80 9.88
C THR A 173 -9.09 -17.08 10.52
N VAL A 174 -10.00 -17.83 11.11
CA VAL A 174 -9.77 -19.18 11.62
C VAL A 174 -10.63 -20.12 10.78
N TYR A 175 -9.98 -21.12 10.19
CA TYR A 175 -10.65 -22.17 9.44
C TYR A 175 -10.40 -23.49 10.14
N THR A 176 -11.44 -24.28 10.33
CA THR A 176 -11.35 -25.61 10.92
C THR A 176 -11.99 -26.63 9.97
N GLU A 177 -11.36 -27.76 9.83
CA GLU A 177 -11.82 -28.85 8.96
C GLU A 177 -11.63 -30.19 9.68
N ALA A 178 -12.60 -31.06 9.59
CA ALA A 178 -12.49 -32.46 9.99
C ALA A 178 -12.93 -33.35 8.84
N SER A 179 -12.19 -34.40 8.57
CA SER A 179 -12.56 -35.33 7.52
C SER A 179 -12.35 -36.79 7.93
N LEU A 180 -13.20 -37.63 7.41
CA LEU A 180 -13.10 -39.08 7.51
C LEU A 180 -13.04 -39.64 6.09
N ASN A 181 -11.96 -40.32 5.76
CA ASN A 181 -11.73 -40.91 4.45
C ASN A 181 -11.67 -42.42 4.56
N TYR A 182 -12.39 -43.09 3.67
CA TYR A 182 -12.39 -44.54 3.54
C TYR A 182 -11.94 -44.94 2.14
N ASP A 183 -10.92 -45.79 2.02
CA ASP A 183 -10.42 -46.28 0.76
C ASP A 183 -9.96 -47.75 0.92
N ARG A 184 -10.72 -48.67 0.36
CA ARG A 184 -10.43 -50.11 0.49
C ARG A 184 -10.74 -50.88 -0.78
N SER A 185 -9.84 -51.83 -1.09
CA SER A 185 -10.03 -52.78 -2.18
C SER A 185 -10.55 -54.12 -1.65
N PHE A 186 -11.57 -54.66 -2.32
CA PHE A 186 -12.20 -55.94 -2.07
C PHE A 186 -12.08 -56.79 -3.35
N GLY A 187 -11.00 -57.54 -3.46
CA GLY A 187 -10.71 -58.26 -4.68
C GLY A 187 -10.51 -57.33 -5.88
N ALA A 188 -11.36 -57.43 -6.87
CA ALA A 188 -11.30 -56.56 -8.08
C ALA A 188 -12.04 -55.21 -7.90
N HIS A 189 -12.70 -54.99 -6.78
CA HIS A 189 -13.49 -53.78 -6.53
C HIS A 189 -12.78 -52.86 -5.51
N ARG A 190 -12.75 -51.57 -5.80
CA ARG A 190 -12.25 -50.52 -4.88
C ARG A 190 -13.42 -49.65 -4.48
N VAL A 191 -13.60 -49.45 -3.19
CA VAL A 191 -14.64 -48.62 -2.61
C VAL A 191 -13.97 -47.47 -1.86
N GLY A 192 -14.33 -46.24 -2.21
CA GLY A 192 -13.87 -45.02 -1.56
C GLY A 192 -15.04 -44.13 -1.13
N GLY A 193 -14.86 -43.40 -0.03
CA GLY A 193 -15.81 -42.45 0.49
C GLY A 193 -15.11 -41.35 1.30
N LEU A 194 -15.65 -40.14 1.28
CA LEU A 194 -15.16 -39.01 2.04
C LEU A 194 -16.34 -38.32 2.76
N LEU A 195 -16.22 -38.14 4.05
CA LEU A 195 -17.06 -37.28 4.87
C LEU A 195 -16.23 -36.07 5.29
N LEU A 196 -16.70 -34.87 4.98
CA LEU A 196 -16.04 -33.60 5.30
C LEU A 196 -16.97 -32.71 6.10
N TYR A 197 -16.42 -32.06 7.13
CA TYR A 197 -17.07 -31.03 7.93
C TYR A 197 -16.12 -29.84 8.07
N ASN A 198 -16.62 -28.63 7.80
CA ASN A 198 -15.89 -27.36 7.93
C ASN A 198 -16.78 -26.25 8.49
#